data_ec213a45bcb5806c9be659b7087e28eb
#
_entry.id   ec213a45bcb5806c9be659b7087e28eb
#
_cell.length_a   1.000
_cell.length_b   1.000
_cell.length_c   1.000
_cell.angle_alpha   90.00
_cell.angle_beta   90.00
_cell.angle_gamma   90.00
#
_symmetry.space_group_name_H-M   'P 1'
#
loop_
_entity.id
_entity.type
_entity.pdbx_description
1 polymer ?
#
loop_
_entity_poly.entity_id
_entity_poly.type
_entity_poly.pdbx_seq_one_letter_code
_entity_poly.pdbx_strand_id
1 'polypeptide(L)'
;MLAKKKTLEHPKACPVKRATYLAKLNHYIAQGFAIVYMDESGFESETMRPCGYAPIGSPCIGSYNWQAKDRTNVIGALYGKTLFALDCLKTNINKEVFYHWCKFTLIPKLKRKCVIVMDNAAFHKHVQKLLNRHGHRLLFLPPYSPDLNPIEKKWAQVKFLRQGWMENDLSKLFYDIHPKHNSFVVQ
;
A
#
# COMPACT_ATOMS: atom_id res chain seq x y z
N MET A 1 22.58 28.36 -1.21
CA MET A 1 22.41 27.02 -1.85
C MET A 1 21.45 26.21 -1.00
N LEU A 2 20.28 25.81 -1.51
CA LEU A 2 19.32 25.00 -0.78
C LEU A 2 19.65 23.52 -1.01
N ALA A 3 19.94 22.78 0.06
CA ALA A 3 20.13 21.34 0.00
C ALA A 3 18.80 20.66 -0.37
N LYS A 4 18.71 19.97 -1.51
CA LYS A 4 17.57 19.11 -1.87
C LYS A 4 17.85 17.70 -1.40
N LYS A 5 16.83 17.05 -0.81
CA LYS A 5 16.89 15.61 -0.50
C LYS A 5 17.08 14.84 -1.82
N LYS A 6 18.09 13.99 -1.88
CA LYS A 6 18.40 13.17 -3.05
C LYS A 6 17.24 12.18 -3.30
N THR A 7 16.70 12.15 -4.51
CA THR A 7 15.77 11.09 -4.94
C THR A 7 16.61 9.88 -5.35
N LEU A 8 16.39 8.75 -4.69
CA LEU A 8 17.10 7.52 -4.99
C LEU A 8 16.30 6.72 -6.03
N GLU A 9 16.93 6.38 -7.13
CA GLU A 9 16.38 5.44 -8.12
C GLU A 9 17.12 4.10 -8.02
N HIS A 10 16.38 3.01 -8.24
CA HIS A 10 17.00 1.69 -8.23
C HIS A 10 17.88 1.51 -9.46
N PRO A 11 19.14 1.00 -9.35
CA PRO A 11 20.06 0.88 -10.49
C PRO A 11 19.53 0.06 -11.67
N LYS A 12 18.61 -0.88 -11.40
CA LYS A 12 17.97 -1.73 -12.43
C LYS A 12 16.66 -1.15 -12.99
N ALA A 13 16.25 0.07 -12.58
CA ALA A 13 15.09 0.72 -13.15
C ALA A 13 15.33 1.06 -14.63
N CYS A 14 14.42 0.67 -15.50
CA CYS A 14 14.54 0.88 -16.94
C CYS A 14 13.79 2.15 -17.37
N PRO A 15 14.46 3.22 -17.82
CA PRO A 15 13.79 4.46 -18.22
C PRO A 15 12.74 4.27 -19.31
N VAL A 16 12.99 3.38 -20.30
CA VAL A 16 12.05 3.10 -21.37
C VAL A 16 10.76 2.47 -20.84
N LYS A 17 10.87 1.46 -19.95
CA LYS A 17 9.67 0.84 -19.32
C LYS A 17 8.90 1.84 -18.48
N ARG A 18 9.59 2.74 -17.78
CA ARG A 18 8.96 3.82 -16.98
C ARG A 18 8.24 4.82 -17.88
N ALA A 19 8.85 5.26 -18.98
CA ALA A 19 8.20 6.15 -19.94
C ALA A 19 6.97 5.49 -20.57
N THR A 20 7.06 4.22 -20.96
CA THR A 20 5.93 3.46 -21.50
C THR A 20 4.78 3.34 -20.50
N TYR A 21 5.08 3.07 -19.23
CA TYR A 21 4.08 3.02 -18.16
C TYR A 21 3.39 4.38 -18.00
N LEU A 22 4.14 5.48 -17.90
CA LEU A 22 3.60 6.82 -17.73
C LEU A 22 2.73 7.23 -18.93
N ALA A 23 3.14 6.90 -20.16
CA ALA A 23 2.33 7.14 -21.35
C ALA A 23 0.98 6.41 -21.30
N LYS A 24 0.97 5.12 -20.88
CA LYS A 24 -0.27 4.36 -20.70
C LYS A 24 -1.15 4.92 -19.59
N LEU A 25 -0.55 5.30 -18.46
CA LEU A 25 -1.27 5.91 -17.34
C LEU A 25 -1.96 7.20 -17.77
N ASN A 26 -1.23 8.10 -18.45
CA ASN A 26 -1.75 9.37 -18.95
C ASN A 26 -2.87 9.14 -19.98
N HIS A 27 -2.74 8.13 -20.84
CA HIS A 27 -3.78 7.77 -21.79
C HIS A 27 -5.09 7.39 -21.08
N TYR A 28 -5.03 6.57 -20.01
CA TYR A 28 -6.22 6.22 -19.24
C TYR A 28 -6.80 7.44 -18.49
N ILE A 29 -5.95 8.32 -17.95
CA ILE A 29 -6.40 9.57 -17.33
C ILE A 29 -7.16 10.43 -18.34
N ALA A 30 -6.64 10.58 -19.55
CA ALA A 30 -7.29 11.34 -20.64
C ALA A 30 -8.64 10.71 -21.07
N GLN A 31 -8.81 9.39 -20.90
CA GLN A 31 -10.07 8.68 -21.12
C GLN A 31 -11.05 8.79 -19.94
N GLY A 32 -10.72 9.53 -18.88
CA GLY A 32 -11.58 9.71 -17.71
C GLY A 32 -11.60 8.57 -16.71
N PHE A 33 -10.63 7.63 -16.78
CA PHE A 33 -10.50 6.59 -15.76
C PHE A 33 -9.98 7.17 -14.45
N ALA A 34 -10.55 6.73 -13.33
CA ALA A 34 -9.95 6.97 -12.02
C ALA A 34 -8.75 6.04 -11.81
N ILE A 35 -7.69 6.56 -11.22
CA ILE A 35 -6.48 5.76 -10.94
C ILE A 35 -6.51 5.31 -9.49
N VAL A 36 -6.49 4.00 -9.29
CA VAL A 36 -6.48 3.36 -7.98
C VAL A 36 -5.20 2.55 -7.86
N TYR A 37 -4.38 2.86 -6.88
CA TYR A 37 -3.18 2.08 -6.57
C TYR A 37 -3.53 1.05 -5.50
N MET A 38 -2.99 -0.15 -5.62
CA MET A 38 -3.12 -1.18 -4.60
C MET A 38 -1.77 -1.84 -4.32
N ASP A 39 -1.64 -2.34 -3.10
CA ASP A 39 -0.42 -2.98 -2.64
C ASP A 39 -0.67 -3.73 -1.34
N GLU A 40 0.28 -4.60 -0.98
CA GLU A 40 0.31 -5.30 0.30
C GLU A 40 1.45 -4.78 1.17
N SER A 41 1.21 -4.77 2.49
CA SER A 41 2.24 -4.42 3.45
C SER A 41 2.18 -5.32 4.68
N GLY A 42 3.34 -5.77 5.15
CA GLY A 42 3.43 -6.52 6.39
C GLY A 42 3.67 -5.63 7.59
N PHE A 43 3.00 -5.97 8.69
CA PHE A 43 3.13 -5.34 9.99
C PHE A 43 3.51 -6.42 11.01
N GLU A 44 4.67 -6.25 11.65
CA GLU A 44 5.08 -7.11 12.76
C GLU A 44 4.09 -6.97 13.92
N SER A 45 3.95 -8.01 14.77
CA SER A 45 3.02 -7.98 15.89
C SER A 45 3.38 -6.92 16.92
N GLU A 46 4.68 -6.74 17.17
CA GLU A 46 5.18 -5.73 18.08
C GLU A 46 5.80 -4.54 17.34
N THR A 47 5.66 -3.39 17.93
CA THR A 47 6.32 -2.17 17.47
C THR A 47 7.17 -1.61 18.61
N MET A 48 8.36 -1.11 18.29
CA MET A 48 9.27 -0.54 19.23
C MET A 48 9.63 0.89 18.81
N ARG A 49 9.64 1.80 19.76
CA ARG A 49 10.17 3.15 19.52
C ARG A 49 11.70 3.07 19.35
N PRO A 50 12.25 3.67 18.30
CA PRO A 50 13.70 3.64 18.07
C PRO A 50 14.48 4.54 19.04
N CYS A 51 13.79 5.44 19.73
CA CYS A 51 14.38 6.41 20.65
C CYS A 51 13.58 6.48 21.95
N GLY A 52 14.26 6.77 23.05
CA GLY A 52 13.70 7.02 24.38
C GLY A 52 14.48 8.10 25.11
N TYR A 53 14.12 8.37 26.36
CA TYR A 53 14.79 9.33 27.23
C TYR A 53 15.31 8.60 28.45
N ALA A 54 16.55 8.92 28.83
CA ALA A 54 17.18 8.46 30.06
C ALA A 54 17.99 9.63 30.71
N PRO A 55 18.27 9.59 32.01
CA PRO A 55 19.19 10.54 32.63
C PRO A 55 20.54 10.51 31.93
N ILE A 56 21.21 11.66 31.88
CA ILE A 56 22.57 11.78 31.30
C ILE A 56 23.49 10.75 31.96
N GLY A 57 24.18 9.97 31.15
CA GLY A 57 25.10 8.92 31.65
C GLY A 57 24.44 7.56 31.94
N SER A 58 23.11 7.46 31.81
CA SER A 58 22.38 6.21 32.01
C SER A 58 21.96 5.60 30.65
N PRO A 59 21.98 4.26 30.50
CA PRO A 59 21.48 3.61 29.29
C PRO A 59 19.96 3.78 29.18
N CYS A 60 19.48 4.05 27.96
CA CYS A 60 18.05 4.03 27.64
C CYS A 60 17.63 2.60 27.25
N ILE A 61 17.12 1.85 28.23
CA ILE A 61 16.77 0.44 28.04
C ILE A 61 15.30 0.30 27.66
N GLY A 62 15.03 -0.39 26.54
CA GLY A 62 13.70 -0.83 26.12
C GLY A 62 13.58 -2.35 26.16
N SER A 63 12.41 -2.87 26.43
CA SER A 63 12.11 -4.31 26.32
C SER A 63 11.49 -4.61 24.95
N TYR A 64 11.95 -5.68 24.32
CA TYR A 64 11.41 -6.16 23.03
C TYR A 64 11.32 -7.69 23.08
N ASN A 65 10.16 -8.22 22.67
CA ASN A 65 9.97 -9.65 22.60
C ASN A 65 10.52 -10.22 21.27
N TRP A 66 11.74 -10.70 21.31
CA TRP A 66 12.41 -11.33 20.15
C TRP A 66 11.73 -12.62 19.64
N GLN A 67 10.80 -13.19 20.42
CA GLN A 67 10.05 -14.40 20.06
C GLN A 67 8.71 -14.07 19.39
N ALA A 68 8.26 -12.83 19.43
CA ALA A 68 7.04 -12.39 18.75
C ALA A 68 7.26 -12.37 17.22
N LYS A 69 6.96 -13.50 16.58
CA LYS A 69 7.13 -13.68 15.12
C LYS A 69 5.84 -13.42 14.34
N ASP A 70 4.77 -13.07 15.02
CA ASP A 70 3.48 -12.84 14.37
C ASP A 70 3.56 -11.59 13.45
N ARG A 71 3.07 -11.77 12.25
CA ARG A 71 2.97 -10.73 11.26
C ARG A 71 1.55 -10.67 10.73
N THR A 72 1.00 -9.48 10.68
CA THR A 72 -0.26 -9.23 9.99
C THR A 72 0.02 -8.65 8.62
N ASN A 73 -0.47 -9.31 7.58
CA ASN A 73 -0.42 -8.79 6.23
C ASN A 73 -1.65 -7.91 5.99
N VAL A 74 -1.43 -6.72 5.47
CA VAL A 74 -2.50 -5.78 5.14
C VAL A 74 -2.52 -5.61 3.64
N ILE A 75 -3.69 -5.78 3.05
CA ILE A 75 -3.94 -5.44 1.65
C ILE A 75 -4.84 -4.22 1.60
N GLY A 76 -4.58 -3.32 0.66
CA GLY A 76 -5.38 -2.11 0.56
C GLY A 76 -5.24 -1.39 -0.76
N ALA A 77 -6.12 -0.42 -0.96
CA ALA A 77 -6.14 0.43 -2.14
C ALA A 77 -6.05 1.91 -1.75
N LEU A 78 -5.49 2.71 -2.66
CA LEU A 78 -5.35 4.17 -2.52
C LEU A 78 -6.02 4.85 -3.71
N TYR A 79 -6.92 5.77 -3.43
CA TYR A 79 -7.46 6.72 -4.41
C TYR A 79 -7.20 8.15 -3.96
N GLY A 80 -6.48 8.91 -4.77
CA GLY A 80 -6.00 10.24 -4.39
C GLY A 80 -5.10 10.17 -3.15
N LYS A 81 -5.60 10.61 -2.01
CA LYS A 81 -4.89 10.59 -0.71
C LYS A 81 -5.51 9.62 0.31
N THR A 82 -6.60 8.96 -0.05
CA THR A 82 -7.40 8.15 0.88
C THR A 82 -7.15 6.67 0.66
N LEU A 83 -6.71 5.99 1.73
CA LEU A 83 -6.69 4.52 1.79
C LEU A 83 -8.13 4.00 1.94
N PHE A 84 -8.45 2.93 1.25
CA PHE A 84 -9.74 2.25 1.33
C PHE A 84 -9.60 0.77 0.99
N ALA A 85 -10.69 0.02 1.15
CA ALA A 85 -10.71 -1.42 0.90
C ALA A 85 -9.59 -2.16 1.66
N LEU A 86 -9.35 -1.77 2.93
CA LEU A 86 -8.31 -2.34 3.77
C LEU A 86 -8.80 -3.65 4.40
N ASP A 87 -7.99 -4.71 4.28
CA ASP A 87 -8.19 -5.97 5.00
C ASP A 87 -6.89 -6.39 5.70
N CYS A 88 -7.01 -6.77 6.97
CA CYS A 88 -5.92 -7.24 7.81
C CYS A 88 -5.99 -8.76 7.91
N LEU A 89 -4.95 -9.46 7.48
CA LEU A 89 -4.90 -10.91 7.34
C LEU A 89 -3.73 -11.48 8.15
N LYS A 90 -4.00 -12.47 9.00
CA LYS A 90 -2.96 -13.22 9.72
C LYS A 90 -2.29 -14.28 8.84
N THR A 91 -2.82 -14.52 7.66
CA THR A 91 -2.30 -15.49 6.69
C THR A 91 -1.53 -14.80 5.56
N ASN A 92 -0.72 -15.57 4.84
CA ASN A 92 -0.08 -15.06 3.64
C ASN A 92 -1.10 -14.78 2.54
N ILE A 93 -0.89 -13.67 1.84
CA ILE A 93 -1.71 -13.29 0.69
C ILE A 93 -1.25 -14.11 -0.51
N ASN A 94 -2.09 -15.06 -0.91
CA ASN A 94 -1.90 -15.87 -2.12
C ASN A 94 -2.88 -15.44 -3.21
N LYS A 95 -2.84 -16.09 -4.38
CA LYS A 95 -3.69 -15.77 -5.53
C LYS A 95 -5.19 -15.84 -5.22
N GLU A 96 -5.61 -16.77 -4.36
CA GLU A 96 -7.01 -16.99 -4.03
C GLU A 96 -7.51 -15.91 -3.07
N VAL A 97 -6.77 -15.64 -1.99
CA VAL A 97 -7.03 -14.55 -1.05
C VAL A 97 -7.11 -13.23 -1.80
N PHE A 98 -6.13 -12.96 -2.67
CA PHE A 98 -6.10 -11.75 -3.49
C PHE A 98 -7.30 -11.64 -4.43
N TYR A 99 -7.68 -12.73 -5.11
CA TYR A 99 -8.86 -12.77 -5.97
C TYR A 99 -10.15 -12.49 -5.20
N HIS A 100 -10.31 -13.11 -4.03
CA HIS A 100 -11.47 -12.90 -3.15
C HIS A 100 -11.53 -11.45 -2.66
N TRP A 101 -10.41 -10.89 -2.24
CA TRP A 101 -10.34 -9.48 -1.85
C TRP A 101 -10.73 -8.55 -3.00
N CYS A 102 -10.21 -8.75 -4.20
CA CYS A 102 -10.59 -7.98 -5.37
C CYS A 102 -12.10 -8.05 -5.63
N LYS A 103 -12.68 -9.28 -5.58
CA LYS A 103 -14.07 -9.52 -5.91
C LYS A 103 -15.05 -8.96 -4.88
N PHE A 104 -14.75 -9.13 -3.59
CA PHE A 104 -15.70 -8.86 -2.52
C PHE A 104 -15.42 -7.57 -1.76
N THR A 105 -14.18 -7.09 -1.73
CA THR A 105 -13.80 -5.89 -0.99
C THR A 105 -13.50 -4.70 -1.90
N LEU A 106 -12.70 -4.89 -2.97
CA LEU A 106 -12.28 -3.79 -3.84
C LEU A 106 -13.37 -3.38 -4.84
N ILE A 107 -13.79 -4.31 -5.71
CA ILE A 107 -14.72 -4.02 -6.83
C ILE A 107 -16.03 -3.37 -6.37
N PRO A 108 -16.70 -3.80 -5.28
CA PRO A 108 -17.94 -3.16 -4.83
C PRO A 108 -17.77 -1.66 -4.48
N LYS A 109 -16.56 -1.22 -4.17
CA LYS A 109 -16.23 0.16 -3.83
C LYS A 109 -15.84 1.02 -5.04
N LEU A 110 -15.76 0.44 -6.24
CA LEU A 110 -15.42 1.12 -7.49
C LEU A 110 -16.70 1.43 -8.27
N LYS A 111 -17.27 2.61 -8.10
CA LYS A 111 -18.53 3.02 -8.75
C LYS A 111 -18.35 3.64 -10.14
N ARG A 112 -17.11 3.89 -10.56
CA ARG A 112 -16.76 4.39 -11.89
C ARG A 112 -15.67 3.54 -12.53
N LYS A 113 -15.40 3.73 -13.82
CA LYS A 113 -14.30 3.06 -14.52
C LYS A 113 -12.97 3.43 -13.89
N CYS A 114 -12.21 2.43 -13.46
CA CYS A 114 -10.92 2.60 -12.81
C CYS A 114 -9.81 1.85 -13.53
N VAL A 115 -8.60 2.38 -13.45
CA VAL A 115 -7.37 1.65 -13.70
C VAL A 115 -6.78 1.25 -12.36
N ILE A 116 -6.65 -0.04 -12.12
CA ILE A 116 -6.02 -0.58 -10.93
C ILE A 116 -4.53 -0.73 -11.23
N VAL A 117 -3.71 0.02 -10.51
CA VAL A 117 -2.26 0.00 -10.63
C VAL A 117 -1.70 -0.85 -9.50
N MET A 118 -0.87 -1.83 -9.82
CA MET A 118 -0.23 -2.73 -8.85
C MET A 118 1.12 -3.20 -9.36
N ASP A 119 1.89 -3.84 -8.52
CA ASP A 119 3.12 -4.49 -8.94
C ASP A 119 2.84 -5.72 -9.86
N ASN A 120 3.89 -6.25 -10.47
CA ASN A 120 3.79 -7.38 -11.39
C ASN A 120 4.01 -8.73 -10.68
N ALA A 121 3.51 -8.92 -9.46
CA ALA A 121 3.56 -10.21 -8.81
C ALA A 121 2.78 -11.27 -9.62
N ALA A 122 3.29 -12.51 -9.59
CA ALA A 122 2.76 -13.58 -10.45
C ALA A 122 1.26 -13.86 -10.20
N PHE A 123 0.80 -13.74 -8.96
CA PHE A 123 -0.59 -13.99 -8.60
C PHE A 123 -1.54 -12.84 -8.98
N HIS A 124 -1.06 -11.63 -9.23
CA HIS A 124 -1.89 -10.48 -9.64
C HIS A 124 -2.50 -10.65 -11.05
N LYS A 125 -1.88 -11.45 -11.90
CA LYS A 125 -2.35 -11.63 -13.30
C LYS A 125 -3.72 -12.30 -13.39
N HIS A 126 -4.11 -13.10 -12.38
CA HIS A 126 -5.39 -13.83 -12.39
C HIS A 126 -6.62 -12.91 -12.28
N VAL A 127 -6.46 -11.69 -11.71
CA VAL A 127 -7.60 -10.78 -11.53
C VAL A 127 -7.93 -9.94 -12.76
N GLN A 128 -7.08 -9.93 -13.78
CA GLN A 128 -7.30 -9.11 -14.98
C GLN A 128 -8.66 -9.39 -15.66
N LYS A 129 -9.03 -10.67 -15.80
CA LYS A 129 -10.33 -11.05 -16.38
C LYS A 129 -11.50 -10.58 -15.51
N LEU A 130 -11.34 -10.68 -14.19
CA LEU A 130 -12.34 -10.23 -13.23
C LEU A 130 -12.55 -8.71 -13.34
N LEU A 131 -11.48 -7.91 -13.27
CA LEU A 131 -11.53 -6.45 -13.40
C LEU A 131 -12.15 -6.01 -14.74
N ASN A 132 -11.75 -6.64 -15.84
CA ASN A 132 -12.25 -6.32 -17.17
C ASN A 132 -13.78 -6.56 -17.30
N ARG A 133 -14.31 -7.63 -16.68
CA ARG A 133 -15.76 -7.91 -16.66
C ARG A 133 -16.57 -6.82 -15.96
N HIS A 134 -15.96 -6.10 -15.00
CA HIS A 134 -16.57 -5.00 -14.29
C HIS A 134 -16.23 -3.62 -14.90
N GLY A 135 -15.63 -3.59 -16.10
CA GLY A 135 -15.30 -2.35 -16.80
C GLY A 135 -14.04 -1.64 -16.33
N HIS A 136 -13.28 -2.26 -15.41
CA HIS A 136 -12.00 -1.71 -14.92
C HIS A 136 -10.84 -2.20 -15.79
N ARG A 137 -9.68 -1.57 -15.65
CA ARG A 137 -8.44 -1.94 -16.34
C ARG A 137 -7.34 -2.22 -15.34
N LEU A 138 -6.41 -3.07 -15.72
CA LEU A 138 -5.23 -3.40 -14.93
C LEU A 138 -3.99 -2.79 -15.61
N LEU A 139 -3.15 -2.12 -14.83
CA LEU A 139 -1.88 -1.58 -15.28
C LEU A 139 -0.78 -1.98 -14.29
N PHE A 140 0.22 -2.72 -14.76
CA PHE A 140 1.35 -3.09 -13.91
C PHE A 140 2.40 -2.00 -13.85
N LEU A 141 2.94 -1.80 -12.66
CA LEU A 141 4.11 -0.97 -12.44
C LEU A 141 5.34 -1.53 -13.18
N PRO A 142 6.21 -0.67 -13.69
CA PRO A 142 7.49 -1.13 -14.23
C PRO A 142 8.34 -1.73 -13.11
N PRO A 143 9.15 -2.76 -13.40
CA PRO A 143 10.04 -3.37 -12.42
C PRO A 143 10.96 -2.32 -11.76
N TYR A 144 11.25 -2.54 -10.47
CA TYR A 144 12.14 -1.68 -9.68
C TYR A 144 11.73 -0.20 -9.61
N SER A 145 10.43 0.08 -9.59
CA SER A 145 9.91 1.46 -9.59
C SER A 145 8.87 1.70 -8.47
N PRO A 146 9.22 1.47 -7.18
CA PRO A 146 8.30 1.69 -6.07
C PRO A 146 7.93 3.17 -5.91
N ASP A 147 8.77 4.08 -6.38
CA ASP A 147 8.52 5.53 -6.40
C ASP A 147 7.31 5.92 -7.26
N LEU A 148 6.91 5.07 -8.22
CA LEU A 148 5.69 5.22 -9.03
C LEU A 148 4.45 4.64 -8.35
N ASN A 149 4.58 4.05 -7.16
CA ASN A 149 3.47 3.56 -6.36
C ASN A 149 3.23 4.44 -5.13
N PRO A 150 2.31 5.42 -5.18
CA PRO A 150 2.10 6.34 -4.08
C PRO A 150 1.56 5.69 -2.79
N ILE A 151 1.00 4.49 -2.85
CA ILE A 151 0.52 3.76 -1.67
C ILE A 151 1.67 3.37 -0.74
N GLU A 152 2.88 3.16 -1.26
CA GLU A 152 4.10 2.90 -0.48
C GLU A 152 4.38 4.00 0.55
N LYS A 153 4.18 5.26 0.16
CA LYS A 153 4.31 6.41 1.07
C LYS A 153 3.26 6.38 2.18
N LYS A 154 2.08 5.84 1.87
CA LYS A 154 1.01 5.67 2.86
C LYS A 154 1.35 4.56 3.85
N TRP A 155 1.88 3.44 3.39
CA TRP A 155 2.37 2.39 4.28
C TRP A 155 3.48 2.90 5.19
N ALA A 156 4.44 3.65 4.67
CA ALA A 156 5.49 4.26 5.46
C ALA A 156 4.93 5.22 6.53
N GLN A 157 3.92 6.05 6.17
CA GLN A 157 3.23 6.93 7.10
C GLN A 157 2.52 6.14 8.21
N VAL A 158 1.78 5.10 7.85
CA VAL A 158 1.06 4.25 8.81
C VAL A 158 2.03 3.57 9.78
N LYS A 159 3.12 3.00 9.27
CA LYS A 159 4.17 2.38 10.10
C LYS A 159 4.81 3.38 11.05
N PHE A 160 5.10 4.59 10.59
CA PHE A 160 5.64 5.66 11.42
C PHE A 160 4.68 6.06 12.55
N LEU A 161 3.40 6.28 12.24
CA LEU A 161 2.38 6.61 13.24
C LEU A 161 2.18 5.48 14.25
N ARG A 162 2.16 4.23 13.77
CA ARG A 162 2.08 3.05 14.63
C ARG A 162 3.20 3.03 15.65
N GLN A 163 4.42 3.27 15.22
CA GLN A 163 5.59 3.35 16.10
C GLN A 163 5.46 4.50 17.13
N GLY A 164 5.03 5.67 16.67
CA GLY A 164 4.84 6.84 17.54
C GLY A 164 3.76 6.64 18.59
N TRP A 165 2.66 6.02 18.22
CA TRP A 165 1.52 5.78 19.10
C TRP A 165 1.63 4.49 19.91
N MET A 166 2.59 3.61 19.60
CA MET A 166 2.74 2.26 20.16
C MET A 166 1.44 1.43 20.02
N GLU A 167 0.72 1.63 18.91
CA GLU A 167 -0.57 0.98 18.68
C GLU A 167 -0.35 -0.39 18.01
N ASN A 168 -0.74 -1.45 18.69
CA ASN A 168 -0.63 -2.82 18.19
C ASN A 168 -1.90 -3.30 17.50
N ASP A 169 -3.06 -2.71 17.81
CA ASP A 169 -4.30 -2.99 17.09
C ASP A 169 -4.33 -2.23 15.76
N LEU A 170 -4.07 -2.96 14.67
CA LEU A 170 -4.07 -2.39 13.32
C LEU A 170 -5.46 -1.92 12.89
N SER A 171 -6.53 -2.56 13.34
CA SER A 171 -7.90 -2.16 12.99
C SER A 171 -8.21 -0.79 13.58
N LYS A 172 -7.84 -0.57 14.83
CA LYS A 172 -7.95 0.72 15.50
C LYS A 172 -7.05 1.77 14.84
N LEU A 173 -5.78 1.43 14.57
CA LEU A 173 -4.84 2.32 13.89
C LEU A 173 -5.38 2.82 12.55
N PHE A 174 -5.90 1.93 11.71
CA PHE A 174 -6.47 2.31 10.41
C PHE A 174 -7.76 3.11 10.56
N TYR A 175 -8.59 2.83 11.57
CA TYR A 175 -9.76 3.62 11.86
C TYR A 175 -9.38 5.05 12.27
N ASP A 176 -8.40 5.22 13.14
CA ASP A 176 -7.97 6.54 13.63
C ASP A 176 -7.33 7.38 12.52
N ILE A 177 -6.52 6.75 11.64
CA ILE A 177 -5.88 7.45 10.52
C ILE A 177 -6.85 7.73 9.37
N HIS A 178 -7.74 6.80 9.07
CA HIS A 178 -8.69 6.85 7.95
C HIS A 178 -10.09 6.38 8.38
N PRO A 179 -10.82 7.14 9.20
CA PRO A 179 -12.09 6.69 9.78
C PRO A 179 -13.16 6.31 8.74
N LYS A 180 -13.04 6.80 7.50
CA LYS A 180 -13.97 6.50 6.40
C LYS A 180 -13.48 5.37 5.47
N HIS A 181 -12.38 4.67 5.78
CA HIS A 181 -11.81 3.69 4.85
C HIS A 181 -12.76 2.53 4.49
N ASN A 182 -13.64 2.11 5.41
CA ASN A 182 -14.61 1.05 5.17
C ASN A 182 -15.84 1.52 4.36
N SER A 183 -16.23 2.78 4.46
CA SER A 183 -17.38 3.36 3.75
C SER A 183 -16.98 4.12 2.48
N PHE A 184 -15.68 4.32 2.24
CA PHE A 184 -15.20 5.06 1.08
C PHE A 184 -15.45 4.29 -0.22
N VAL A 185 -15.98 4.99 -1.21
CA VAL A 185 -16.17 4.47 -2.58
C VAL A 185 -15.60 5.48 -3.60
N VAL A 186 -15.07 4.96 -4.69
CA VAL A 186 -14.56 5.76 -5.82
C VAL A 186 -15.73 6.14 -6.71
N GLN A 187 -16.14 7.40 -6.64
CA GLN A 187 -17.22 7.99 -7.43
C GLN A 187 -16.69 8.65 -8.68
#